data_f78ef80e9213bdec1c1b47ce4d67e451
#
_entry.id   f78ef80e9213bdec1c1b47ce4d67e451
#
_cell.length_a   1.000
_cell.length_b   1.000
_cell.length_c   1.000
_cell.angle_alpha   90.00
_cell.angle_beta   90.00
_cell.angle_gamma   90.00
#
_symmetry.space_group_name_H-M   'P 1'
#
loop_
_entity.id
_entity.type
_entity.pdbx_description
1 polymer ?
#
loop_
_entity_poly.entity_id
_entity_poly.type
_entity_poly.pdbx_seq_one_letter_code
_entity_poly.pdbx_strand_id
1 'polypeptide(L)'
;GIGIGAGGIGIGAGGYIDPSDLSISGGTDGSGALSASLQMNADASMPELAGALSGMGAQMRAIGSQAANLSETLQKDVQAISDKLDEISTTVFDAMDSLENRDLVTDGSQTDPESITMGALRGCENTGAVQADRNVGGIAGAMGMEAGADPESDVSQSLSTTERKQYELRAVLQRCVSTGAVTAKKDCAAAICGRMDLGLIDGCEAYGSVESQSGDYAGGVAGICSAAIENCWAKCALSGGRYVGGITGTGVTDSVTGSGSTVSGCVSLVSITGYSQYAGAISGSSAGAFADNLFVSDTLAGLDGASAAGQAEPVAYETLLENEALPDAFRTFTVQFVAGEEVLKT
;
A
#
# COMPACT_ATOMS: atom_id res chain seq x y z
N GLY A 1 14.97 -30.38 3.01
CA GLY A 1 15.69 -29.85 1.89
C GLY A 1 15.05 -30.31 0.61
N ILE A 2 14.51 -29.42 -0.19
CA ILE A 2 14.04 -29.71 -1.53
C ILE A 2 15.29 -29.65 -2.41
N GLY A 3 15.82 -30.78 -2.83
CA GLY A 3 16.87 -30.88 -3.82
C GLY A 3 16.31 -30.61 -5.20
N ILE A 4 16.66 -29.49 -5.81
CA ILE A 4 16.43 -29.27 -7.23
C ILE A 4 17.49 -30.08 -7.95
N GLY A 5 17.07 -31.13 -8.66
CA GLY A 5 17.96 -32.01 -9.41
C GLY A 5 18.72 -31.22 -10.50
N ALA A 6 19.96 -31.71 -10.81
CA ALA A 6 20.85 -31.14 -11.80
C ALA A 6 20.28 -31.22 -13.23
N GLY A 7 19.36 -30.32 -13.54
CA GLY A 7 18.90 -30.06 -14.89
C GLY A 7 18.96 -28.54 -15.07
N GLY A 8 20.00 -28.06 -15.78
CA GLY A 8 20.17 -26.66 -16.06
C GLY A 8 18.93 -26.06 -16.72
N ILE A 9 18.47 -24.93 -16.25
CA ILE A 9 17.41 -24.14 -16.90
C ILE A 9 18.07 -23.48 -18.12
N GLY A 10 17.84 -24.04 -19.31
CA GLY A 10 18.30 -23.47 -20.56
C GLY A 10 17.37 -22.32 -20.94
N ILE A 11 17.89 -21.10 -20.94
CA ILE A 11 17.19 -19.91 -21.40
C ILE A 11 17.69 -19.58 -22.81
N GLY A 12 16.78 -19.37 -23.75
CA GLY A 12 17.11 -19.24 -25.17
C GLY A 12 18.11 -18.14 -25.49
N ALA A 13 18.98 -18.45 -26.43
CA ALA A 13 19.93 -17.59 -27.16
C ALA A 13 20.74 -16.59 -26.35
N GLY A 14 21.59 -17.05 -25.44
CA GLY A 14 22.79 -16.29 -25.04
C GLY A 14 23.15 -16.23 -23.57
N GLY A 15 22.31 -16.62 -22.64
CA GLY A 15 22.61 -16.58 -21.21
C GLY A 15 22.42 -17.95 -20.56
N TYR A 16 23.39 -18.39 -19.83
CA TYR A 16 23.32 -19.56 -18.96
C TYR A 16 23.50 -19.05 -17.52
N ILE A 17 22.48 -19.29 -16.71
CA ILE A 17 22.64 -19.10 -15.26
C ILE A 17 23.15 -20.41 -14.69
N ASP A 18 24.36 -20.39 -14.15
CA ASP A 18 24.87 -21.53 -13.41
C ASP A 18 24.01 -21.71 -12.15
N PRO A 19 23.46 -22.91 -11.92
CA PRO A 19 22.68 -23.21 -10.70
C PRO A 19 23.43 -22.92 -9.40
N SER A 20 24.77 -22.83 -9.43
CA SER A 20 25.61 -22.44 -8.30
C SER A 20 25.54 -20.93 -7.98
N ASP A 21 25.07 -20.10 -8.91
CA ASP A 21 24.90 -18.66 -8.73
C ASP A 21 23.54 -18.30 -8.11
N LEU A 22 22.64 -19.26 -8.01
CA LEU A 22 21.32 -19.14 -7.39
C LEU A 22 21.24 -20.04 -6.16
N SER A 23 21.20 -19.47 -4.98
CA SER A 23 20.93 -20.23 -3.77
C SER A 23 19.60 -19.82 -3.15
N ILE A 24 18.67 -20.78 -3.06
CA ILE A 24 17.44 -20.64 -2.30
C ILE A 24 17.61 -21.42 -1.00
N SER A 25 17.63 -20.70 0.12
CA SER A 25 17.62 -21.34 1.42
C SER A 25 16.25 -21.18 2.06
N GLY A 26 15.59 -22.27 2.34
CA GLY A 26 14.32 -22.31 3.06
C GLY A 26 14.49 -23.13 4.34
N GLY A 27 13.88 -22.70 5.41
CA GLY A 27 13.82 -23.41 6.70
C GLY A 27 12.45 -23.24 7.32
N THR A 28 12.03 -24.28 8.08
CA THR A 28 10.87 -24.14 8.97
C THR A 28 11.41 -23.74 10.34
N ASP A 29 10.89 -22.68 10.93
CA ASP A 29 11.05 -22.45 12.35
C ASP A 29 10.16 -23.43 13.15
N GLY A 30 10.37 -23.54 14.44
CA GLY A 30 9.60 -24.44 15.31
C GLY A 30 8.09 -24.14 15.35
N SER A 31 7.60 -23.10 14.67
CA SER A 31 6.19 -22.71 14.56
C SER A 31 5.52 -23.23 13.28
N GLY A 32 6.28 -23.88 12.37
CA GLY A 32 5.78 -24.35 11.09
C GLY A 32 5.74 -23.27 10.00
N ALA A 33 6.21 -22.05 10.27
CA ALA A 33 6.34 -21.02 9.27
C ALA A 33 7.53 -21.30 8.34
N LEU A 34 7.32 -21.14 7.02
CA LEU A 34 8.37 -21.26 6.01
C LEU A 34 8.99 -19.87 5.78
N SER A 35 10.31 -19.81 5.93
CA SER A 35 11.11 -18.65 5.53
C SER A 35 11.96 -19.01 4.31
N ALA A 36 11.94 -18.17 3.29
CA ALA A 36 12.79 -18.34 2.11
C ALA A 36 13.60 -17.05 1.90
N SER A 37 14.91 -17.20 1.61
CA SER A 37 15.75 -16.10 1.18
C SER A 37 16.39 -16.44 -0.16
N LEU A 38 16.39 -15.46 -1.07
CA LEU A 38 17.03 -15.55 -2.38
C LEU A 38 18.29 -14.69 -2.35
N GLN A 39 19.44 -15.31 -2.60
CA GLN A 39 20.71 -14.60 -2.84
C GLN A 39 21.10 -14.74 -4.31
N MET A 40 21.41 -13.62 -4.93
CA MET A 40 21.79 -13.56 -6.34
C MET A 40 23.19 -13.01 -6.50
N ASN A 41 23.92 -13.53 -7.47
CA ASN A 41 25.19 -12.95 -7.90
C ASN A 41 24.93 -11.83 -8.93
N ALA A 42 25.69 -10.77 -8.88
CA ALA A 42 25.48 -9.51 -9.62
C ALA A 42 25.57 -9.62 -11.17
N ASP A 43 25.96 -10.78 -11.69
CA ASP A 43 26.22 -10.99 -13.13
C ASP A 43 25.05 -11.65 -13.90
N ALA A 44 23.92 -11.98 -13.23
CA ALA A 44 22.77 -12.57 -13.91
C ALA A 44 21.96 -11.51 -14.68
N SER A 45 21.58 -11.83 -15.93
CA SER A 45 20.75 -10.90 -16.70
C SER A 45 19.32 -10.87 -16.19
N MET A 46 18.76 -9.69 -16.11
CA MET A 46 17.48 -9.39 -15.46
C MET A 46 16.23 -10.08 -16.10
N PRO A 47 16.11 -10.12 -17.45
CA PRO A 47 14.97 -10.81 -18.11
C PRO A 47 14.97 -12.32 -17.87
N GLU A 48 16.14 -12.92 -17.77
CA GLU A 48 16.31 -14.35 -17.54
C GLU A 48 15.89 -14.75 -16.13
N LEU A 49 16.19 -13.89 -15.14
CA LEU A 49 15.78 -14.10 -13.76
C LEU A 49 14.25 -14.00 -13.60
N ALA A 50 13.64 -13.02 -14.26
CA ALA A 50 12.17 -12.87 -14.27
C ALA A 50 11.48 -14.09 -14.87
N GLY A 51 12.01 -14.64 -15.98
CA GLY A 51 11.52 -15.86 -16.60
C GLY A 51 11.67 -17.10 -15.69
N ALA A 52 12.81 -17.22 -15.02
CA ALA A 52 13.06 -18.32 -14.10
C ALA A 52 12.13 -18.26 -12.86
N LEU A 53 11.91 -17.09 -12.30
CA LEU A 53 10.98 -16.88 -11.17
C LEU A 53 9.52 -17.14 -11.55
N SER A 54 9.10 -16.70 -12.73
CA SER A 54 7.77 -16.99 -13.28
C SER A 54 7.56 -18.49 -13.51
N GLY A 55 8.56 -19.19 -14.07
CA GLY A 55 8.55 -20.64 -14.25
C GLY A 55 8.44 -21.41 -12.93
N MET A 56 9.17 -20.96 -11.91
CA MET A 56 9.12 -21.54 -10.57
C MET A 56 7.73 -21.37 -9.92
N GLY A 57 7.13 -20.19 -10.07
CA GLY A 57 5.76 -19.94 -9.60
C GLY A 57 4.71 -20.82 -10.29
N ALA A 58 4.88 -21.08 -11.60
CA ALA A 58 4.00 -21.99 -12.35
C ALA A 58 4.15 -23.45 -11.90
N GLN A 59 5.37 -23.91 -11.66
CA GLN A 59 5.63 -25.26 -11.15
C GLN A 59 5.07 -25.46 -9.74
N MET A 60 5.19 -24.48 -8.86
CA MET A 60 4.61 -24.53 -7.52
C MET A 60 3.08 -24.52 -7.53
N ARG A 61 2.45 -23.80 -8.47
CA ARG A 61 1.00 -23.90 -8.68
C ARG A 61 0.58 -25.29 -9.16
N ALA A 62 1.37 -25.91 -10.02
CA ALA A 62 1.12 -27.28 -10.48
C ALA A 62 1.25 -28.30 -9.32
N ILE A 63 2.25 -28.14 -8.46
CA ILE A 63 2.39 -28.95 -7.23
C ILE A 63 1.20 -28.71 -6.30
N GLY A 64 0.76 -27.45 -6.14
CA GLY A 64 -0.42 -27.09 -5.36
C GLY A 64 -1.71 -27.75 -5.86
N SER A 65 -1.90 -27.82 -7.18
CA SER A 65 -3.07 -28.49 -7.78
C SER A 65 -3.03 -30.02 -7.59
N GLN A 66 -1.86 -30.64 -7.58
CA GLN A 66 -1.70 -32.07 -7.28
C GLN A 66 -1.84 -32.36 -5.79
N ALA A 67 -1.47 -31.42 -4.93
CA ALA A 67 -1.60 -31.55 -3.48
C ALA A 67 -3.03 -31.27 -2.97
N ALA A 68 -3.95 -30.83 -3.83
CA ALA A 68 -5.36 -30.59 -3.46
C ALA A 68 -6.05 -31.86 -2.89
N ASN A 69 -5.49 -33.04 -3.12
CA ASN A 69 -5.94 -34.31 -2.56
C ASN A 69 -5.22 -34.72 -1.25
N LEU A 70 -4.29 -33.89 -0.77
CA LEU A 70 -3.55 -34.09 0.47
C LEU A 70 -4.18 -33.28 1.62
N SER A 71 -3.84 -33.63 2.85
CA SER A 71 -4.45 -33.07 4.05
C SER A 71 -4.51 -31.54 4.05
N GLU A 72 -5.51 -30.97 4.75
CA GLU A 72 -5.76 -29.53 4.88
C GLU A 72 -4.52 -28.70 5.35
N THR A 73 -3.63 -29.35 6.09
CA THR A 73 -2.36 -28.75 6.53
C THR A 73 -1.42 -28.51 5.36
N LEU A 74 -1.32 -29.47 4.43
CA LEU A 74 -0.46 -29.35 3.25
C LEU A 74 -0.95 -28.25 2.29
N GLN A 75 -2.26 -28.06 2.21
CA GLN A 75 -2.85 -26.96 1.42
C GLN A 75 -2.49 -25.58 1.98
N LYS A 76 -2.50 -25.44 3.31
CA LYS A 76 -2.08 -24.21 3.98
C LYS A 76 -0.60 -23.89 3.75
N ASP A 77 0.24 -24.92 3.83
CA ASP A 77 1.68 -24.77 3.60
C ASP A 77 2.01 -24.38 2.15
N VAL A 78 1.32 -25.01 1.19
CA VAL A 78 1.48 -24.69 -0.23
C VAL A 78 1.00 -23.26 -0.54
N GLN A 79 -0.11 -22.83 0.07
CA GLN A 79 -0.59 -21.46 -0.09
C GLN A 79 0.41 -20.45 0.52
N ALA A 80 0.96 -20.75 1.70
CA ALA A 80 1.97 -19.91 2.33
C ALA A 80 3.26 -19.80 1.47
N ILE A 81 3.65 -20.89 0.81
CA ILE A 81 4.77 -20.89 -0.14
C ILE A 81 4.45 -20.03 -1.36
N SER A 82 3.24 -20.15 -1.91
CA SER A 82 2.80 -19.33 -3.05
C SER A 82 2.79 -17.84 -2.69
N ASP A 83 2.24 -17.48 -1.54
CA ASP A 83 2.21 -16.10 -1.07
C ASP A 83 3.62 -15.53 -0.87
N LYS A 84 4.56 -16.35 -0.37
CA LYS A 84 5.97 -15.95 -0.22
C LYS A 84 6.71 -15.84 -1.55
N LEU A 85 6.38 -16.64 -2.53
CA LEU A 85 6.94 -16.53 -3.88
C LEU A 85 6.42 -15.27 -4.60
N ASP A 86 5.16 -14.92 -4.40
CA ASP A 86 4.59 -13.68 -4.93
C ASP A 86 5.25 -12.45 -4.26
N GLU A 87 5.53 -12.51 -2.95
CA GLU A 87 6.27 -11.48 -2.21
C GLU A 87 7.72 -11.34 -2.73
N ILE A 88 8.42 -12.45 -2.93
CA ILE A 88 9.77 -12.47 -3.50
C ILE A 88 9.77 -11.92 -4.93
N SER A 89 8.81 -12.36 -5.75
CA SER A 89 8.66 -11.88 -7.12
C SER A 89 8.45 -10.36 -7.15
N THR A 90 7.54 -9.85 -6.35
CA THR A 90 7.28 -8.41 -6.20
C THR A 90 8.55 -7.66 -5.75
N THR A 91 9.23 -8.18 -4.73
CA THR A 91 10.46 -7.55 -4.22
C THR A 91 11.58 -7.53 -5.28
N VAL A 92 11.70 -8.58 -6.07
CA VAL A 92 12.68 -8.65 -7.16
C VAL A 92 12.31 -7.68 -8.27
N PHE A 93 11.05 -7.61 -8.68
CA PHE A 93 10.60 -6.63 -9.68
C PHE A 93 10.81 -5.19 -9.20
N ASP A 94 10.45 -4.89 -7.95
CA ASP A 94 10.68 -3.57 -7.35
C ASP A 94 12.17 -3.22 -7.30
N ALA A 95 13.03 -4.19 -6.96
CA ALA A 95 14.47 -4.00 -6.96
C ALA A 95 15.04 -3.82 -8.39
N MET A 96 14.49 -4.50 -9.38
CA MET A 96 14.87 -4.38 -10.79
C MET A 96 14.51 -3.00 -11.34
N ASP A 97 13.27 -2.57 -11.12
CA ASP A 97 12.81 -1.24 -11.53
C ASP A 97 13.63 -0.13 -10.86
N SER A 98 13.99 -0.31 -9.59
CA SER A 98 14.81 0.65 -8.87
C SER A 98 16.23 0.78 -9.43
N LEU A 99 16.80 -0.29 -9.96
CA LEU A 99 18.16 -0.30 -10.53
C LEU A 99 18.21 0.24 -11.97
N GLU A 100 17.19 -0.05 -12.79
CA GLU A 100 17.12 0.41 -14.18
C GLU A 100 16.60 1.85 -14.32
N ASN A 101 15.72 2.29 -13.42
CA ASN A 101 14.97 3.54 -13.58
C ASN A 101 15.35 4.65 -12.58
N ARG A 102 16.30 4.43 -11.69
CA ARG A 102 16.64 5.32 -10.58
C ARG A 102 16.88 6.80 -10.94
N ASP A 103 17.31 7.07 -12.17
CA ASP A 103 17.57 8.44 -12.66
C ASP A 103 16.65 8.83 -13.83
N LEU A 104 15.67 7.99 -14.16
CA LEU A 104 14.83 8.18 -15.35
C LEU A 104 13.40 8.60 -15.02
N VAL A 105 12.96 8.39 -13.79
CA VAL A 105 11.58 8.68 -13.37
C VAL A 105 11.60 9.75 -12.30
N THR A 106 10.85 10.82 -12.50
CA THR A 106 10.64 11.89 -11.52
C THR A 106 9.14 12.07 -11.26
N ASP A 107 8.78 12.33 -10.01
CA ASP A 107 7.42 12.70 -9.64
C ASP A 107 7.24 14.22 -9.73
N GLY A 108 6.50 14.68 -10.74
CA GLY A 108 6.15 16.09 -10.97
C GLY A 108 4.81 16.51 -10.38
N SER A 109 4.17 15.67 -9.55
CA SER A 109 2.80 15.88 -9.08
C SER A 109 2.63 17.10 -8.18
N GLN A 110 3.68 17.49 -7.45
CA GLN A 110 3.67 18.65 -6.57
C GLN A 110 4.00 19.96 -7.30
N THR A 111 4.48 19.87 -8.55
CA THR A 111 4.81 21.07 -9.33
C THR A 111 3.56 21.59 -10.05
N ASP A 112 3.02 22.70 -9.59
CA ASP A 112 1.80 23.32 -10.12
C ASP A 112 0.64 22.33 -10.31
N PRO A 113 0.17 21.68 -9.22
CA PRO A 113 -0.80 20.61 -9.29
C PRO A 113 -2.11 21.03 -9.96
N GLU A 114 -2.52 22.29 -9.90
CA GLU A 114 -3.75 22.78 -10.53
C GLU A 114 -3.68 22.75 -12.08
N SER A 115 -2.50 22.86 -12.65
CA SER A 115 -2.31 22.81 -14.13
C SER A 115 -2.28 21.40 -14.70
N ILE A 116 -2.16 20.37 -13.85
CA ILE A 116 -2.09 18.97 -14.28
C ILE A 116 -3.45 18.53 -14.81
N THR A 117 -3.52 18.16 -16.09
CA THR A 117 -4.76 17.73 -16.76
C THR A 117 -4.84 16.22 -17.00
N MET A 118 -3.70 15.52 -17.04
CA MET A 118 -3.62 14.06 -17.17
C MET A 118 -3.05 13.48 -15.86
N GLY A 119 -3.60 12.36 -15.41
CA GLY A 119 -3.24 11.77 -14.12
C GLY A 119 -3.84 12.52 -12.93
N ALA A 120 -4.90 13.30 -13.13
CA ALA A 120 -5.55 14.05 -12.07
C ALA A 120 -7.04 13.69 -11.94
N LEU A 121 -7.50 13.45 -10.71
CA LEU A 121 -8.90 13.34 -10.33
C LEU A 121 -9.24 14.48 -9.38
N ARG A 122 -10.29 15.23 -9.67
CA ARG A 122 -10.72 16.37 -8.85
C ARG A 122 -12.20 16.37 -8.60
N GLY A 123 -12.58 16.68 -7.36
CA GLY A 123 -13.99 16.79 -6.96
C GLY A 123 -14.77 15.48 -7.16
N CYS A 124 -14.10 14.33 -7.11
CA CYS A 124 -14.77 13.04 -7.22
C CYS A 124 -15.43 12.69 -5.88
N GLU A 125 -16.59 12.06 -5.95
CA GLU A 125 -17.31 11.61 -4.76
C GLU A 125 -17.58 10.10 -4.83
N ASN A 126 -17.30 9.40 -3.74
CA ASN A 126 -17.71 8.01 -3.53
C ASN A 126 -18.62 7.88 -2.31
N THR A 127 -19.84 7.42 -2.54
CA THR A 127 -20.81 7.11 -1.47
C THR A 127 -21.07 5.60 -1.35
N GLY A 128 -20.56 4.81 -2.28
CA GLY A 128 -20.75 3.37 -2.36
C GLY A 128 -19.69 2.60 -1.58
N ALA A 129 -20.04 1.39 -1.14
CA ALA A 129 -19.08 0.47 -0.55
C ALA A 129 -18.11 -0.07 -1.61
N VAL A 130 -16.80 -0.11 -1.29
CA VAL A 130 -15.75 -0.67 -2.13
C VAL A 130 -15.09 -1.84 -1.41
N GLN A 131 -15.00 -2.98 -2.09
CA GLN A 131 -14.34 -4.16 -1.54
C GLN A 131 -13.47 -4.83 -2.60
N ALA A 132 -12.22 -5.14 -2.23
CA ALA A 132 -11.29 -5.87 -3.07
C ALA A 132 -10.26 -6.63 -2.23
N ASP A 133 -9.29 -7.29 -2.86
CA ASP A 133 -8.29 -8.06 -2.15
C ASP A 133 -7.21 -7.19 -1.52
N ARG A 134 -6.59 -6.29 -2.30
CA ARG A 134 -5.47 -5.41 -1.90
C ARG A 134 -5.61 -4.03 -2.54
N ASN A 135 -4.91 -3.05 -1.98
CA ASN A 135 -4.84 -1.69 -2.50
C ASN A 135 -6.23 -1.11 -2.78
N VAL A 136 -7.05 -1.07 -1.73
CA VAL A 136 -8.46 -0.67 -1.85
C VAL A 136 -8.64 0.76 -1.37
N GLY A 137 -9.04 1.63 -2.27
CA GLY A 137 -9.39 3.01 -1.95
C GLY A 137 -10.79 3.36 -2.44
N GLY A 138 -11.44 4.24 -1.74
CA GLY A 138 -12.77 4.73 -2.15
C GLY A 138 -12.74 5.54 -3.43
N ILE A 139 -11.62 6.23 -3.73
CA ILE A 139 -11.42 7.03 -4.94
C ILE A 139 -10.42 6.35 -5.89
N ALA A 140 -9.28 5.90 -5.37
CA ALA A 140 -8.25 5.23 -6.17
C ALA A 140 -7.69 4.02 -5.42
N GLY A 141 -7.53 2.89 -6.09
CA GLY A 141 -6.89 1.71 -5.52
C GLY A 141 -5.40 1.94 -5.28
N ALA A 142 -4.71 2.46 -6.29
CA ALA A 142 -3.30 2.80 -6.21
C ALA A 142 -2.98 4.05 -7.04
N MET A 143 -1.98 4.80 -6.60
CA MET A 143 -1.30 5.86 -7.32
C MET A 143 0.18 5.47 -7.43
N GLY A 144 0.59 5.00 -8.59
CA GLY A 144 1.92 4.46 -8.79
C GLY A 144 2.19 4.22 -10.27
N MET A 145 3.43 3.91 -10.56
CA MET A 145 3.79 3.36 -11.86
C MET A 145 3.46 1.86 -11.83
N GLU A 146 2.86 1.36 -12.88
CA GLU A 146 2.68 -0.08 -13.04
C GLU A 146 4.07 -0.73 -13.20
N ALA A 147 4.51 -1.36 -12.12
CA ALA A 147 5.75 -2.12 -12.13
C ALA A 147 5.40 -3.57 -12.49
N GLY A 148 5.69 -3.95 -13.68
CA GLY A 148 5.53 -5.31 -14.13
C GLY A 148 4.95 -5.41 -15.53
N ALA A 149 5.57 -6.27 -16.34
CA ALA A 149 5.04 -6.66 -17.63
C ALA A 149 3.64 -7.27 -17.43
N ASP A 150 2.63 -6.70 -18.05
CA ASP A 150 1.34 -7.37 -18.20
C ASP A 150 1.58 -8.67 -19.00
N PRO A 151 1.42 -9.86 -18.40
CA PRO A 151 1.69 -11.12 -19.08
C PRO A 151 0.88 -11.30 -20.36
N GLU A 152 -0.22 -10.55 -20.52
CA GLU A 152 -1.11 -10.63 -21.67
C GLU A 152 -0.73 -9.65 -22.78
N SER A 153 -0.16 -8.49 -22.45
CA SER A 153 0.16 -7.44 -23.45
C SER A 153 1.65 -7.30 -23.76
N ASP A 154 2.55 -7.62 -22.85
CA ASP A 154 3.96 -7.25 -22.96
C ASP A 154 4.87 -8.34 -23.53
N VAL A 155 4.36 -9.54 -23.78
CA VAL A 155 5.13 -10.63 -24.42
C VAL A 155 5.60 -10.27 -25.85
N SER A 156 5.07 -9.22 -26.44
CA SER A 156 5.38 -8.81 -27.82
C SER A 156 6.23 -7.54 -27.94
N GLN A 157 6.51 -6.82 -26.85
CA GLN A 157 7.38 -5.65 -26.91
C GLN A 157 8.83 -6.07 -26.68
N SER A 158 9.56 -6.22 -27.77
CA SER A 158 11.02 -6.28 -27.77
C SER A 158 11.55 -5.01 -27.13
N LEU A 159 12.10 -5.12 -25.94
CA LEU A 159 12.82 -4.04 -25.26
C LEU A 159 14.05 -3.65 -26.10
N SER A 160 13.86 -2.74 -27.02
CA SER A 160 14.95 -2.07 -27.70
C SER A 160 15.48 -0.96 -26.76
N THR A 161 16.49 -1.29 -25.99
CA THR A 161 17.04 -0.50 -24.87
C THR A 161 18.08 0.51 -25.32
N THR A 162 17.86 1.31 -26.36
CA THR A 162 18.92 2.22 -26.83
C THR A 162 18.67 3.69 -26.52
N GLU A 163 17.54 4.09 -25.98
CA GLU A 163 17.29 5.46 -25.58
C GLU A 163 16.85 5.55 -24.11
N ARG A 164 17.73 6.07 -23.25
CA ARG A 164 17.35 6.50 -21.89
C ARG A 164 16.41 7.70 -22.01
N LYS A 165 15.11 7.47 -21.84
CA LYS A 165 14.11 8.55 -21.76
C LYS A 165 13.87 8.88 -20.30
N GLN A 166 13.93 10.16 -19.95
CA GLN A 166 13.43 10.65 -18.67
C GLN A 166 11.91 10.74 -18.73
N TYR A 167 11.28 10.18 -17.73
CA TYR A 167 9.82 10.23 -17.56
C TYR A 167 9.49 11.12 -16.35
N GLU A 168 8.62 12.07 -16.55
CA GLU A 168 7.99 12.81 -15.48
C GLU A 168 6.59 12.25 -15.28
N LEU A 169 6.37 11.61 -14.14
CA LEU A 169 5.07 11.07 -13.78
C LEU A 169 4.27 12.08 -12.95
N ARG A 170 2.96 12.05 -13.09
CA ARG A 170 2.06 12.91 -12.35
C ARG A 170 0.80 12.16 -11.97
N ALA A 171 0.47 12.15 -10.69
CA ALA A 171 -0.76 11.59 -10.16
C ALA A 171 -1.31 12.50 -9.05
N VAL A 172 -2.49 13.05 -9.23
CA VAL A 172 -3.06 14.05 -8.33
C VAL A 172 -4.51 13.71 -7.99
N LEU A 173 -4.82 13.63 -6.69
CA LEU A 173 -6.18 13.58 -6.18
C LEU A 173 -6.46 14.87 -5.41
N GLN A 174 -7.41 15.66 -5.86
CA GLN A 174 -7.74 16.92 -5.20
C GLN A 174 -9.23 17.05 -4.92
N ARG A 175 -9.56 17.50 -3.71
CA ARG A 175 -10.93 17.83 -3.31
C ARG A 175 -11.91 16.69 -3.58
N CYS A 176 -11.45 15.45 -3.39
CA CYS A 176 -12.29 14.26 -3.51
C CYS A 176 -12.86 13.87 -2.15
N VAL A 177 -14.06 13.35 -2.15
CA VAL A 177 -14.80 12.97 -0.94
C VAL A 177 -15.19 11.50 -0.99
N SER A 178 -14.89 10.74 0.05
CA SER A 178 -15.33 9.36 0.19
C SER A 178 -16.08 9.17 1.50
N THR A 179 -17.35 8.73 1.41
CA THR A 179 -18.22 8.44 2.55
C THR A 179 -18.58 6.96 2.64
N GLY A 180 -18.25 6.18 1.62
CA GLY A 180 -18.54 4.75 1.56
C GLY A 180 -17.65 3.91 2.48
N ALA A 181 -18.09 2.70 2.78
CA ALA A 181 -17.27 1.72 3.48
C ALA A 181 -16.22 1.14 2.52
N VAL A 182 -14.97 1.04 2.99
CA VAL A 182 -13.86 0.49 2.22
C VAL A 182 -13.30 -0.73 2.93
N THR A 183 -13.25 -1.86 2.24
CA THR A 183 -12.77 -3.12 2.82
C THR A 183 -11.74 -3.78 1.91
N ALA A 184 -10.51 -3.91 2.40
CA ALA A 184 -9.51 -4.80 1.82
C ALA A 184 -9.54 -6.15 2.54
N LYS A 185 -9.55 -7.25 1.79
CA LYS A 185 -9.43 -8.59 2.39
C LYS A 185 -8.04 -8.82 2.97
N LYS A 186 -7.03 -8.22 2.34
CA LYS A 186 -5.61 -8.29 2.73
C LYS A 186 -5.13 -6.88 3.08
N ASP A 187 -4.10 -6.38 2.44
CA ASP A 187 -3.39 -5.16 2.80
C ASP A 187 -3.89 -3.91 2.06
N CYS A 188 -3.60 -2.77 2.64
CA CYS A 188 -3.75 -1.43 2.07
C CYS A 188 -5.22 -1.04 1.80
N ALA A 189 -5.90 -0.61 2.85
CA ALA A 189 -7.23 -0.01 2.78
C ALA A 189 -7.19 1.47 3.14
N ALA A 190 -7.91 2.32 2.40
CA ALA A 190 -8.12 3.71 2.77
C ALA A 190 -9.39 4.29 2.13
N ALA A 191 -9.98 5.32 2.72
CA ALA A 191 -11.15 5.94 2.12
C ALA A 191 -10.82 6.68 0.82
N ILE A 192 -9.60 7.21 0.64
CA ILE A 192 -9.21 7.91 -0.58
C ILE A 192 -8.34 7.01 -1.47
N CYS A 193 -7.13 6.62 -1.04
CA CYS A 193 -6.21 5.85 -1.87
C CYS A 193 -5.59 4.68 -1.08
N GLY A 194 -5.78 3.44 -1.55
CA GLY A 194 -5.25 2.27 -0.87
C GLY A 194 -3.73 2.27 -0.76
N ARG A 195 -3.02 2.54 -1.85
CA ARG A 195 -1.55 2.65 -1.92
C ARG A 195 -1.12 3.84 -2.77
N MET A 196 -0.14 4.57 -2.28
CA MET A 196 0.39 5.75 -2.93
C MET A 196 1.91 5.68 -3.00
N ASP A 197 2.45 5.32 -4.16
CA ASP A 197 3.90 5.22 -4.41
C ASP A 197 4.46 6.54 -4.95
N LEU A 198 3.64 7.34 -5.63
CA LEU A 198 3.97 8.69 -6.11
C LEU A 198 2.72 9.57 -6.10
N GLY A 199 2.88 10.85 -6.26
CA GLY A 199 1.77 11.77 -6.48
C GLY A 199 1.51 12.77 -5.36
N LEU A 200 0.33 13.37 -5.42
CA LEU A 200 -0.19 14.32 -4.43
C LEU A 200 -1.66 14.01 -4.13
N ILE A 201 -2.00 13.94 -2.86
CA ILE A 201 -3.39 13.98 -2.39
C ILE A 201 -3.57 15.28 -1.61
N ASP A 202 -4.43 16.17 -2.10
CA ASP A 202 -4.62 17.50 -1.51
C ASP A 202 -6.10 17.82 -1.33
N GLY A 203 -6.44 18.35 -0.15
CA GLY A 203 -7.78 18.83 0.19
C GLY A 203 -8.88 17.75 0.10
N CYS A 204 -8.54 16.48 0.29
CA CYS A 204 -9.51 15.39 0.22
C CYS A 204 -10.16 15.11 1.58
N GLU A 205 -11.39 14.59 1.53
CA GLU A 205 -12.19 14.31 2.71
C GLU A 205 -12.53 12.82 2.81
N ALA A 206 -12.17 12.21 3.92
CA ALA A 206 -12.33 10.78 4.19
C ALA A 206 -13.33 10.54 5.34
N TYR A 207 -14.39 9.81 5.06
CA TYR A 207 -15.45 9.47 6.01
C TYR A 207 -15.77 7.97 5.93
N GLY A 208 -16.73 7.52 6.75
CA GLY A 208 -17.18 6.13 6.73
C GLY A 208 -16.29 5.17 7.52
N SER A 209 -16.21 3.93 7.06
CA SER A 209 -15.38 2.90 7.68
C SER A 209 -14.33 2.37 6.72
N VAL A 210 -13.15 2.08 7.26
CA VAL A 210 -12.03 1.48 6.50
C VAL A 210 -11.54 0.26 7.25
N GLU A 211 -11.48 -0.87 6.58
CA GLU A 211 -11.08 -2.14 7.15
C GLU A 211 -10.06 -2.86 6.27
N SER A 212 -8.95 -3.29 6.89
CA SER A 212 -8.02 -4.28 6.35
C SER A 212 -8.23 -5.58 7.13
N GLN A 213 -9.04 -6.52 6.58
CA GLN A 213 -9.62 -7.64 7.34
C GLN A 213 -8.59 -8.62 7.89
N SER A 214 -7.65 -9.04 7.06
CA SER A 214 -6.62 -10.01 7.45
C SER A 214 -5.20 -9.49 7.20
N GLY A 215 -5.06 -8.23 6.83
CA GLY A 215 -3.79 -7.61 6.49
C GLY A 215 -3.50 -6.34 7.28
N ASP A 216 -2.49 -5.66 6.83
CA ASP A 216 -1.93 -4.46 7.43
C ASP A 216 -2.33 -3.20 6.64
N TYR A 217 -1.94 -2.04 7.14
CA TYR A 217 -2.00 -0.73 6.48
C TYR A 217 -3.42 -0.22 6.22
N ALA A 218 -4.08 0.24 7.26
CA ALA A 218 -5.35 0.96 7.15
C ALA A 218 -5.16 2.45 7.43
N GLY A 219 -5.64 3.30 6.54
CA GLY A 219 -5.56 4.76 6.69
C GLY A 219 -6.85 5.47 6.31
N GLY A 220 -7.12 6.63 6.89
CA GLY A 220 -8.25 7.44 6.47
C GLY A 220 -8.06 7.93 5.02
N VAL A 221 -6.88 8.46 4.69
CA VAL A 221 -6.57 9.00 3.36
C VAL A 221 -5.75 8.02 2.55
N ALA A 222 -4.68 7.44 3.09
CA ALA A 222 -3.86 6.46 2.39
C ALA A 222 -3.50 5.27 3.29
N GLY A 223 -3.52 4.03 2.76
CA GLY A 223 -3.04 2.86 3.48
C GLY A 223 -1.51 2.86 3.61
N ILE A 224 -0.81 2.96 2.50
CA ILE A 224 0.64 3.20 2.41
C ILE A 224 0.87 4.47 1.62
N CYS A 225 1.84 5.29 2.05
CA CYS A 225 2.19 6.53 1.39
C CYS A 225 3.70 6.68 1.24
N SER A 226 4.18 6.93 0.02
CA SER A 226 5.55 7.37 -0.29
C SER A 226 5.62 8.71 -1.04
N ALA A 227 4.58 9.51 -0.91
CA ALA A 227 4.46 10.81 -1.59
C ALA A 227 3.79 11.85 -0.69
N ALA A 228 3.18 12.90 -1.24
CA ALA A 228 2.63 13.99 -0.44
C ALA A 228 1.13 13.83 -0.18
N ILE A 229 0.73 14.02 1.09
CA ILE A 229 -0.66 14.18 1.51
C ILE A 229 -0.77 15.54 2.22
N GLU A 230 -1.61 16.41 1.68
CA GLU A 230 -1.72 17.80 2.17
C GLU A 230 -3.19 18.19 2.41
N ASN A 231 -3.42 18.96 3.47
CA ASN A 231 -4.70 19.62 3.76
C ASN A 231 -5.92 18.66 3.75
N CYS A 232 -5.73 17.41 4.13
CA CYS A 232 -6.79 16.40 4.08
C CYS A 232 -7.50 16.26 5.42
N TRP A 233 -8.75 15.79 5.35
CA TRP A 233 -9.63 15.63 6.51
C TRP A 233 -10.06 14.17 6.64
N ALA A 234 -9.87 13.56 7.81
CA ALA A 234 -10.29 12.19 8.05
C ALA A 234 -11.16 12.08 9.31
N LYS A 235 -12.39 11.60 9.13
CA LYS A 235 -13.34 11.28 10.20
C LYS A 235 -13.91 9.89 9.96
N CYS A 236 -13.10 8.87 10.24
CA CYS A 236 -13.34 7.48 9.88
C CYS A 236 -13.37 6.57 11.11
N ALA A 237 -14.05 5.43 10.96
CA ALA A 237 -13.84 4.27 11.80
C ALA A 237 -12.83 3.33 11.10
N LEU A 238 -11.70 3.05 11.75
CA LEU A 238 -10.59 2.31 11.15
C LEU A 238 -10.37 0.98 11.89
N SER A 239 -10.04 -0.07 11.14
CA SER A 239 -9.57 -1.33 11.69
C SER A 239 -8.58 -2.02 10.75
N GLY A 240 -7.62 -2.75 11.31
CA GLY A 240 -6.60 -3.46 10.54
C GLY A 240 -5.67 -4.27 11.44
N GLY A 241 -4.68 -4.93 10.84
CA GLY A 241 -3.64 -5.62 11.57
C GLY A 241 -2.62 -4.66 12.18
N ARG A 242 -1.56 -4.36 11.45
CA ARG A 242 -0.52 -3.40 11.84
C ARG A 242 -0.65 -2.12 11.03
N TYR A 243 -0.12 -1.02 11.58
CA TYR A 243 -0.07 0.27 10.91
C TYR A 243 -1.44 0.84 10.55
N VAL A 244 -2.17 1.23 11.59
CA VAL A 244 -3.49 1.88 11.44
C VAL A 244 -3.37 3.35 11.80
N GLY A 245 -3.65 4.23 10.86
CA GLY A 245 -3.48 5.67 11.08
C GLY A 245 -4.62 6.53 10.54
N GLY A 246 -4.90 7.62 11.22
CA GLY A 246 -6.01 8.51 10.87
C GLY A 246 -5.90 9.11 9.47
N ILE A 247 -4.70 9.47 9.05
CA ILE A 247 -4.41 9.97 7.69
C ILE A 247 -3.75 8.87 6.87
N THR A 248 -2.63 8.32 7.34
CA THR A 248 -1.94 7.23 6.65
C THR A 248 -1.62 6.07 7.57
N GLY A 249 -1.78 4.83 7.09
CA GLY A 249 -1.36 3.65 7.83
C GLY A 249 0.15 3.68 8.08
N THR A 250 0.96 3.90 7.06
CA THR A 250 2.42 4.07 7.19
C THR A 250 2.98 4.94 6.07
N GLY A 251 4.06 5.66 6.39
CA GLY A 251 4.95 6.27 5.41
C GLY A 251 6.07 5.31 5.00
N VAL A 252 6.45 5.34 3.75
CA VAL A 252 7.60 4.61 3.19
C VAL A 252 8.36 5.51 2.22
N THR A 253 9.53 5.06 1.77
CA THR A 253 10.26 5.70 0.67
C THR A 253 10.07 4.84 -0.57
N ASP A 254 9.63 5.44 -1.66
CA ASP A 254 9.50 4.75 -2.93
C ASP A 254 10.89 4.44 -3.51
N SER A 255 11.06 3.22 -3.99
CA SER A 255 12.35 2.74 -4.48
C SER A 255 12.70 3.27 -5.88
N VAL A 256 11.69 3.64 -6.66
CA VAL A 256 11.85 4.10 -8.05
C VAL A 256 12.13 5.61 -8.12
N THR A 257 11.25 6.40 -7.51
CA THR A 257 11.37 7.87 -7.51
C THR A 257 12.31 8.39 -6.42
N GLY A 258 12.58 7.59 -5.38
CA GLY A 258 13.27 8.03 -4.18
C GLY A 258 12.44 8.97 -3.30
N SER A 259 11.17 9.18 -3.65
CA SER A 259 10.26 10.03 -2.89
C SER A 259 9.94 9.43 -1.54
N GLY A 260 9.89 10.26 -0.51
CA GLY A 260 9.48 9.87 0.85
C GLY A 260 8.08 10.39 1.17
N SER A 261 7.43 9.73 2.12
CA SER A 261 6.14 10.18 2.63
C SER A 261 6.24 11.55 3.30
N THR A 262 5.36 12.46 2.89
CA THR A 262 5.12 13.75 3.58
C THR A 262 3.64 13.90 3.89
N VAL A 263 3.31 14.28 5.11
CA VAL A 263 1.92 14.51 5.55
C VAL A 263 1.87 15.84 6.26
N SER A 264 1.12 16.81 5.71
CA SER A 264 1.08 18.15 6.24
C SER A 264 -0.32 18.80 6.21
N GLY A 265 -0.60 19.61 7.22
CA GLY A 265 -1.85 20.38 7.31
C GLY A 265 -3.11 19.53 7.41
N CYS A 266 -2.99 18.25 7.76
CA CYS A 266 -4.11 17.32 7.81
C CYS A 266 -4.79 17.33 9.18
N VAL A 267 -6.07 17.00 9.18
CA VAL A 267 -6.88 16.92 10.40
C VAL A 267 -7.56 15.58 10.53
N SER A 268 -7.42 14.98 11.72
CA SER A 268 -7.98 13.65 12.00
C SER A 268 -8.90 13.66 13.22
N LEU A 269 -10.06 13.05 13.05
CA LEU A 269 -11.04 12.73 14.10
C LEU A 269 -11.49 11.27 13.90
N VAL A 270 -10.63 10.32 14.17
CA VAL A 270 -10.85 8.91 13.87
C VAL A 270 -11.09 8.08 15.13
N SER A 271 -11.81 6.99 14.96
CA SER A 271 -11.87 5.90 15.93
C SER A 271 -11.18 4.67 15.37
N ILE A 272 -10.18 4.14 16.09
CA ILE A 272 -9.51 2.89 15.72
C ILE A 272 -10.11 1.78 16.57
N THR A 273 -10.87 0.89 15.95
CA THR A 273 -11.64 -0.17 16.64
C THR A 273 -10.91 -1.51 16.70
N GLY A 274 -9.88 -1.71 15.87
CA GLY A 274 -9.07 -2.93 15.84
C GLY A 274 -7.71 -2.68 15.22
N TYR A 275 -6.67 -3.08 15.96
CA TYR A 275 -5.29 -3.16 15.49
C TYR A 275 -4.50 -4.12 16.38
N SER A 276 -3.43 -4.70 15.82
CA SER A 276 -2.53 -5.57 16.60
C SER A 276 -1.28 -4.82 17.08
N GLN A 277 -0.74 -3.92 16.26
CA GLN A 277 0.44 -3.10 16.53
C GLN A 277 0.40 -1.82 15.70
N TYR A 278 1.06 -0.77 16.19
CA TYR A 278 1.33 0.46 15.47
C TYR A 278 0.05 1.22 15.05
N ALA A 279 -0.43 2.05 15.95
CA ALA A 279 -1.60 2.90 15.70
C ALA A 279 -1.32 4.35 16.08
N GLY A 280 -1.88 5.28 15.29
CA GLY A 280 -1.79 6.71 15.56
C GLY A 280 -2.94 7.50 14.96
N ALA A 281 -3.27 8.60 15.57
CA ALA A 281 -4.36 9.47 15.10
C ALA A 281 -4.05 10.13 13.75
N ILE A 282 -2.79 10.31 13.40
CA ILE A 282 -2.33 10.78 12.09
C ILE A 282 -1.71 9.63 11.30
N SER A 283 -0.73 8.93 11.88
CA SER A 283 -0.06 7.81 11.19
C SER A 283 0.20 6.67 12.17
N GLY A 284 0.01 5.44 11.70
CA GLY A 284 0.38 4.23 12.43
C GLY A 284 1.89 4.01 12.52
N SER A 285 2.70 4.89 11.95
CA SER A 285 4.16 4.83 11.96
C SER A 285 4.73 6.24 12.03
N SER A 286 5.92 6.38 12.61
CA SER A 286 6.69 7.63 12.58
C SER A 286 7.56 7.78 11.33
N ALA A 287 7.49 6.85 10.39
CA ALA A 287 8.22 6.93 9.13
C ALA A 287 7.59 7.97 8.19
N GLY A 288 8.42 8.90 7.68
CA GLY A 288 8.00 10.02 6.85
C GLY A 288 8.27 11.37 7.51
N ALA A 289 7.92 12.44 6.81
CA ALA A 289 7.95 13.80 7.31
C ALA A 289 6.51 14.26 7.64
N PHE A 290 6.34 14.82 8.84
CA PHE A 290 5.04 15.29 9.30
C PHE A 290 5.15 16.76 9.70
N ALA A 291 4.16 17.59 9.33
CA ALA A 291 4.11 18.99 9.67
C ALA A 291 2.67 19.49 9.85
N ASP A 292 2.41 20.26 10.89
CA ASP A 292 1.18 21.01 11.11
C ASP A 292 -0.11 20.15 11.06
N ASN A 293 -0.02 18.88 11.44
CA ASN A 293 -1.18 18.00 11.49
C ASN A 293 -1.85 18.10 12.86
N LEU A 294 -3.18 18.13 12.86
CA LEU A 294 -4.00 18.20 14.06
C LEU A 294 -4.84 16.94 14.22
N PHE A 295 -5.09 16.55 15.46
CA PHE A 295 -6.00 15.44 15.72
C PHE A 295 -6.78 15.63 17.02
N VAL A 296 -7.96 15.00 17.07
CA VAL A 296 -8.77 14.93 18.28
C VAL A 296 -8.83 13.47 18.73
N SER A 297 -8.25 13.18 19.88
CA SER A 297 -8.32 11.85 20.52
C SER A 297 -7.92 11.94 21.98
N ASP A 298 -8.65 11.23 22.83
CA ASP A 298 -8.30 11.05 24.26
C ASP A 298 -7.41 9.82 24.50
N THR A 299 -7.27 8.94 23.48
CA THR A 299 -6.65 7.63 23.67
C THR A 299 -5.48 7.36 22.71
N LEU A 300 -5.41 8.06 21.59
CA LEU A 300 -4.38 7.87 20.58
C LEU A 300 -3.36 9.00 20.62
N ALA A 301 -2.10 8.65 20.46
CA ALA A 301 -1.07 9.61 20.08
C ALA A 301 -1.12 9.90 18.58
N GLY A 302 -0.45 10.96 18.13
CA GLY A 302 -0.45 11.33 16.71
C GLY A 302 0.25 10.32 15.81
N LEU A 303 1.46 9.87 16.22
CA LEU A 303 2.34 8.98 15.44
C LEU A 303 2.76 7.80 16.32
N ASP A 304 2.19 6.62 16.11
CA ASP A 304 2.57 5.36 16.79
C ASP A 304 3.06 5.53 18.25
N GLY A 305 2.19 6.01 19.10
CA GLY A 305 2.49 6.22 20.51
C GLY A 305 3.22 7.53 20.83
N ALA A 306 3.55 8.37 19.87
CA ALA A 306 4.18 9.67 20.07
C ALA A 306 3.32 10.82 19.51
N SER A 307 3.29 11.94 20.22
CA SER A 307 2.74 13.20 19.72
C SER A 307 3.87 14.24 19.75
N ALA A 308 4.09 14.90 18.62
CA ALA A 308 5.20 15.82 18.46
C ALA A 308 4.71 17.20 18.03
N ALA A 309 5.13 18.23 18.75
CA ALA A 309 4.82 19.61 18.44
C ALA A 309 5.30 19.97 17.03
N GLY A 310 4.45 20.65 16.25
CA GLY A 310 4.70 21.00 14.87
C GLY A 310 4.61 19.83 13.87
N GLN A 311 4.34 18.59 14.33
CA GLN A 311 4.20 17.41 13.47
C GLN A 311 2.80 16.82 13.56
N ALA A 312 2.36 16.47 14.76
CA ALA A 312 1.04 15.91 15.02
C ALA A 312 0.60 16.34 16.44
N GLU A 313 -0.26 17.32 16.49
CA GLU A 313 -0.67 17.98 17.73
C GLU A 313 -2.10 17.57 18.13
N PRO A 314 -2.31 17.15 19.38
CA PRO A 314 -3.65 16.94 19.89
C PRO A 314 -4.34 18.30 20.12
N VAL A 315 -5.58 18.40 19.69
CA VAL A 315 -6.40 19.60 19.94
C VAL A 315 -7.77 19.21 20.51
N ALA A 316 -8.36 20.09 21.29
CA ALA A 316 -9.73 19.93 21.72
C ALA A 316 -10.70 20.09 20.52
N TYR A 317 -11.79 19.33 20.51
CA TYR A 317 -12.76 19.42 19.43
C TYR A 317 -13.36 20.83 19.30
N GLU A 318 -13.58 21.51 20.41
CA GLU A 318 -14.06 22.90 20.45
C GLU A 318 -13.12 23.85 19.72
N THR A 319 -11.82 23.68 19.90
CA THR A 319 -10.80 24.48 19.18
C THR A 319 -10.83 24.20 17.69
N LEU A 320 -11.04 22.93 17.31
CA LEU A 320 -11.16 22.55 15.90
C LEU A 320 -12.36 23.21 15.23
N LEU A 321 -13.47 23.38 15.94
CA LEU A 321 -14.69 24.04 15.44
C LEU A 321 -14.50 25.55 15.12
N GLU A 322 -13.46 26.18 15.65
CA GLU A 322 -13.11 27.57 15.34
C GLU A 322 -12.46 27.70 13.95
N ASN A 323 -12.02 26.61 13.36
CA ASN A 323 -11.42 26.61 12.02
C ASN A 323 -12.52 26.78 10.96
N GLU A 324 -12.49 27.91 10.26
CA GLU A 324 -13.47 28.22 9.20
C GLU A 324 -13.39 27.26 8.01
N ALA A 325 -12.21 26.68 7.74
CA ALA A 325 -12.00 25.71 6.66
C ALA A 325 -12.49 24.30 7.01
N LEU A 326 -12.96 24.07 8.25
CA LEU A 326 -13.45 22.76 8.68
C LEU A 326 -14.69 22.33 7.87
N PRO A 327 -14.66 21.19 7.18
CA PRO A 327 -15.79 20.69 6.42
C PRO A 327 -17.06 20.50 7.30
N ASP A 328 -18.24 20.73 6.72
CA ASP A 328 -19.49 20.58 7.45
C ASP A 328 -19.69 19.18 8.04
N ALA A 329 -19.23 18.14 7.34
CA ALA A 329 -19.28 16.76 7.81
C ALA A 329 -18.44 16.52 9.09
N PHE A 330 -17.40 17.31 9.35
CA PHE A 330 -16.69 17.28 10.62
C PHE A 330 -17.51 17.85 11.79
N ARG A 331 -18.35 18.85 11.50
CA ARG A 331 -19.18 19.55 12.51
C ARG A 331 -20.39 18.73 12.94
N THR A 332 -20.77 17.71 12.17
CA THR A 332 -21.98 16.92 12.39
C THR A 332 -21.67 15.54 12.95
N PHE A 333 -22.50 15.08 13.87
CA PHE A 333 -22.46 13.71 14.39
C PHE A 333 -23.83 13.07 14.23
N THR A 334 -23.86 11.78 13.90
CA THR A 334 -25.07 11.00 13.93
C THR A 334 -25.32 10.53 15.36
N VAL A 335 -26.43 10.93 15.95
CA VAL A 335 -26.86 10.51 17.29
C VAL A 335 -27.94 9.46 17.14
N GLN A 336 -27.66 8.25 17.61
CA GLN A 336 -28.65 7.18 17.67
C GLN A 336 -29.22 7.04 19.08
N PHE A 337 -30.53 7.04 19.19
CA PHE A 337 -31.22 6.72 20.42
C PHE A 337 -31.55 5.24 20.42
N VAL A 338 -30.97 4.49 21.34
CA VAL A 338 -31.15 3.03 21.43
C VAL A 338 -31.81 2.63 22.75
N ALA A 339 -32.65 1.63 22.70
CA ALA A 339 -33.20 0.98 23.87
C ALA A 339 -32.90 -0.53 23.77
N GLY A 340 -31.96 -1.01 24.57
CA GLY A 340 -31.40 -2.36 24.40
C GLY A 340 -30.68 -2.48 23.06
N GLU A 341 -31.10 -3.41 22.21
CA GLU A 341 -30.54 -3.61 20.85
C GLU A 341 -31.33 -2.87 19.76
N GLU A 342 -32.42 -2.20 20.11
CA GLU A 342 -33.30 -1.53 19.15
C GLU A 342 -32.94 -0.06 19.01
N VAL A 343 -32.73 0.38 17.75
CA VAL A 343 -32.52 1.79 17.40
C VAL A 343 -33.86 2.49 17.33
N LEU A 344 -34.16 3.37 18.28
CA LEU A 344 -35.42 4.09 18.36
C LEU A 344 -35.46 5.28 17.39
N LYS A 345 -34.35 5.94 17.18
CA LYS A 345 -34.22 7.11 16.31
C LYS A 345 -32.75 7.34 15.93
N THR A 346 -32.52 7.81 14.72
CA THR A 346 -31.23 8.31 14.24
C THR A 346 -31.35 9.78 13.92
#